data_83c138a1d076961240558f7a607f2e73
#
_entry.id   83c138a1d076961240558f7a607f2e73
#
_cell.length_a   1.000
_cell.length_b   1.000
_cell.length_c   1.000
_cell.angle_alpha   90.00
_cell.angle_beta   90.00
_cell.angle_gamma   90.00
#
_symmetry.space_group_name_H-M   'P 1'
#
loop_
_entity.id
_entity.type
_entity.pdbx_description
1 polymer ?
#
loop_
_entity_poly.entity_id
_entity_poly.type
_entity_poly.pdbx_seq_one_letter_code
_entity_poly.pdbx_strand_id
1 'polypeptide(L)'
;MSDNTNEIILEVKDLKKSFGDHVVLESINTTVRKGEVIAIIGPSGCGKSTFLRSLNLLETPTEGHVLFHEQDLTDKSVNVDELREKIGMVFQHFNLFPNMTIRRNITLAPTKLGLMSKEEADKKADELLARVGLSDKADAYPNQLSCLLYTSPSPRD
;
A
#
# COMPACT_ATOMS: atom_id res chain seq x y z
N MET A 1 20.48 -22.67 7.98
CA MET A 1 19.39 -21.71 7.83
C MET A 1 18.65 -22.10 6.57
N SER A 2 17.52 -22.76 6.69
CA SER A 2 16.70 -23.19 5.52
C SER A 2 16.11 -21.92 4.90
N ASP A 3 16.51 -21.64 3.66
CA ASP A 3 15.92 -20.60 2.83
C ASP A 3 14.42 -20.87 2.65
N ASN A 4 13.60 -20.09 3.34
CA ASN A 4 12.14 -20.17 3.29
C ASN A 4 11.60 -19.35 2.10
N THR A 5 12.28 -19.42 0.95
CA THR A 5 11.94 -18.69 -0.29
C THR A 5 10.70 -19.25 -1.01
N ASN A 6 10.13 -20.34 -0.52
CA ASN A 6 8.96 -20.98 -1.15
C ASN A 6 7.63 -20.68 -0.45
N GLU A 7 7.64 -19.83 0.58
CA GLU A 7 6.44 -19.42 1.31
C GLU A 7 5.58 -18.50 0.43
N ILE A 8 4.34 -18.91 0.16
CA ILE A 8 3.35 -18.08 -0.54
C ILE A 8 2.78 -17.08 0.47
N ILE A 9 2.95 -15.79 0.18
CA ILE A 9 2.44 -14.70 1.01
C ILE A 9 1.06 -14.26 0.54
N LEU A 10 0.88 -14.17 -0.78
CA LEU A 10 -0.38 -13.76 -1.39
C LEU A 10 -0.75 -14.72 -2.51
N GLU A 11 -2.00 -15.13 -2.55
CA GLU A 11 -2.56 -15.94 -3.61
C GLU A 11 -3.87 -15.32 -4.11
N VAL A 12 -4.03 -15.26 -5.42
CA VAL A 12 -5.22 -14.73 -6.09
C VAL A 12 -5.83 -15.85 -6.91
N LYS A 13 -7.12 -16.11 -6.72
CA LYS A 13 -7.87 -17.16 -7.41
C LYS A 13 -9.08 -16.58 -8.12
N ASP A 14 -9.13 -16.77 -9.44
CA ASP A 14 -10.24 -16.40 -10.32
C ASP A 14 -10.77 -14.98 -10.08
N LEU A 15 -9.88 -14.05 -9.78
CA LEU A 15 -10.22 -12.68 -9.45
C LEU A 15 -10.90 -12.01 -10.64
N LYS A 16 -12.13 -11.56 -10.44
CA LYS A 16 -12.90 -10.78 -11.39
C LYS A 16 -13.32 -9.46 -10.78
N LYS A 17 -13.27 -8.40 -11.58
CA LYS A 17 -13.79 -7.09 -11.20
C LYS A 17 -14.54 -6.45 -12.35
N SER A 18 -15.80 -6.11 -12.07
CA SER A 18 -16.67 -5.35 -12.98
C SER A 18 -17.15 -4.06 -12.31
N PHE A 19 -17.36 -3.03 -13.11
CA PHE A 19 -18.03 -1.78 -12.73
C PHE A 19 -19.30 -1.66 -13.59
N GLY A 20 -20.44 -1.98 -13.01
CA GLY A 20 -21.67 -2.20 -13.77
C GLY A 20 -21.46 -3.32 -14.80
N ASP A 21 -21.76 -3.04 -16.06
CA ASP A 21 -21.61 -4.00 -17.15
C ASP A 21 -20.17 -4.08 -17.73
N HIS A 22 -19.28 -3.21 -17.27
CA HIS A 22 -17.90 -3.17 -17.77
C HIS A 22 -16.97 -4.06 -16.96
N VAL A 23 -16.48 -5.15 -17.56
CA VAL A 23 -15.49 -6.06 -16.97
C VAL A 23 -14.10 -5.45 -17.14
N VAL A 24 -13.40 -5.23 -16.02
CA VAL A 24 -12.03 -4.65 -15.98
C VAL A 24 -10.98 -5.73 -15.72
N LEU A 25 -11.30 -6.69 -14.86
CA LEU A 25 -10.46 -7.85 -14.58
C LEU A 25 -11.29 -9.10 -14.78
N GLU A 26 -10.73 -10.09 -15.48
CA GLU A 26 -11.41 -11.34 -15.78
C GLU A 26 -10.50 -12.52 -15.44
N SER A 27 -10.91 -13.31 -14.43
CA SER A 27 -10.27 -14.57 -14.02
C SER A 27 -8.74 -14.48 -13.83
N ILE A 28 -8.28 -13.50 -13.04
CA ILE A 28 -6.86 -13.35 -12.75
C ILE A 28 -6.45 -14.37 -11.69
N ASN A 29 -5.42 -15.16 -12.00
CA ASN A 29 -4.81 -16.12 -11.11
C ASN A 29 -3.32 -15.81 -10.96
N THR A 30 -2.82 -15.66 -9.74
CA THR A 30 -1.40 -15.42 -9.46
C THR A 30 -1.03 -15.76 -8.02
N THR A 31 0.26 -15.97 -7.79
CA THR A 31 0.82 -16.16 -6.45
C THR A 31 2.03 -15.26 -6.27
N VAL A 32 2.23 -14.76 -5.06
CA VAL A 32 3.40 -13.98 -4.66
C VAL A 32 4.11 -14.69 -3.51
N ARG A 33 5.39 -14.97 -3.68
CA ARG A 33 6.23 -15.61 -2.67
C ARG A 33 7.02 -14.59 -1.86
N LYS A 34 7.48 -15.02 -0.72
CA LYS A 34 8.32 -14.21 0.16
C LYS A 34 9.58 -13.74 -0.55
N GLY A 35 9.82 -12.42 -0.53
CA GLY A 35 10.96 -11.80 -1.19
C GLY A 35 10.84 -11.64 -2.70
N GLU A 36 9.72 -12.08 -3.30
CA GLU A 36 9.48 -11.92 -4.73
C GLU A 36 9.11 -10.47 -5.08
N VAL A 37 9.58 -10.02 -6.24
CA VAL A 37 9.22 -8.72 -6.84
C VAL A 37 8.50 -8.97 -8.14
N ILE A 38 7.25 -8.53 -8.23
CA ILE A 38 6.41 -8.69 -9.42
C ILE A 38 6.20 -7.34 -10.10
N ALA A 39 6.45 -7.28 -11.41
CA ALA A 39 6.14 -6.12 -12.24
C ALA A 39 4.87 -6.37 -13.07
N ILE A 40 3.90 -5.45 -12.97
CA ILE A 40 2.66 -5.50 -13.75
C ILE A 40 2.78 -4.48 -14.88
N ILE A 41 2.81 -4.97 -16.12
CA ILE A 41 3.00 -4.16 -17.33
C ILE A 41 1.71 -4.21 -18.16
N GLY A 42 1.39 -3.09 -18.83
CA GLY A 42 0.25 -3.00 -19.73
C GLY A 42 -0.13 -1.54 -20.02
N PRO A 43 -0.98 -1.28 -21.02
CA PRO A 43 -1.39 0.06 -21.42
C PRO A 43 -2.16 0.79 -20.30
N SER A 44 -2.32 2.11 -20.44
CA SER A 44 -3.16 2.89 -19.53
C SER A 44 -4.61 2.40 -19.60
N GLY A 45 -5.28 2.33 -18.45
CA GLY A 45 -6.67 1.88 -18.36
C GLY A 45 -6.91 0.36 -18.35
N CYS A 46 -5.88 -0.48 -18.53
CA CYS A 46 -6.06 -1.95 -18.56
C CYS A 46 -6.28 -2.63 -17.18
N GLY A 47 -6.62 -1.88 -16.14
CA GLY A 47 -6.98 -2.46 -14.85
C GLY A 47 -5.83 -2.69 -13.86
N LYS A 48 -4.56 -2.33 -14.14
CA LYS A 48 -3.42 -2.54 -13.22
C LYS A 48 -3.66 -1.97 -11.81
N SER A 49 -4.12 -0.73 -11.72
CA SER A 49 -4.42 -0.10 -10.44
C SER A 49 -5.64 -0.72 -9.75
N THR A 50 -6.62 -1.18 -10.52
CA THR A 50 -7.79 -1.91 -10.02
C THR A 50 -7.34 -3.24 -9.41
N PHE A 51 -6.46 -3.98 -10.11
CA PHE A 51 -5.89 -5.23 -9.61
C PHE A 51 -5.14 -5.00 -8.30
N LEU A 52 -4.19 -4.04 -8.26
CA LEU A 52 -3.45 -3.73 -7.02
C LEU A 52 -4.35 -3.34 -5.85
N ARG A 53 -5.42 -2.56 -6.11
CA ARG A 53 -6.40 -2.21 -5.08
C ARG A 53 -7.27 -3.38 -4.65
N SER A 54 -7.45 -4.38 -5.50
CA SER A 54 -8.19 -5.59 -5.16
C SER A 54 -7.38 -6.50 -4.23
N LEU A 55 -6.04 -6.46 -4.28
CA LEU A 55 -5.18 -7.28 -3.42
C LEU A 55 -5.30 -6.95 -1.92
N ASN A 56 -5.66 -5.71 -1.57
CA ASN A 56 -5.89 -5.28 -0.20
C ASN A 56 -7.36 -4.88 0.06
N LEU A 57 -8.26 -5.29 -0.84
CA LEU A 57 -9.71 -4.99 -0.80
C LEU A 57 -10.06 -3.49 -0.68
N LEU A 58 -9.19 -2.57 -1.08
CA LEU A 58 -9.59 -1.18 -1.34
C LEU A 58 -10.59 -1.11 -2.50
N GLU A 59 -10.52 -2.09 -3.39
CA GLU A 59 -11.50 -2.36 -4.43
C GLU A 59 -12.00 -3.79 -4.25
N THR A 60 -13.22 -3.98 -3.81
CA THR A 60 -13.79 -5.31 -3.57
C THR A 60 -13.96 -6.05 -4.90
N PRO A 61 -13.41 -7.26 -5.07
CA PRO A 61 -13.65 -8.11 -6.22
C PRO A 61 -15.15 -8.37 -6.43
N THR A 62 -15.56 -8.57 -7.68
CA THR A 62 -16.92 -9.02 -8.00
C THR A 62 -17.06 -10.52 -7.79
N GLU A 63 -15.99 -11.26 -8.14
CA GLU A 63 -15.89 -12.71 -7.96
C GLU A 63 -14.42 -13.07 -7.69
N GLY A 64 -14.18 -14.30 -7.21
CA GLY A 64 -12.85 -14.81 -6.91
C GLY A 64 -12.37 -14.49 -5.51
N HIS A 65 -11.15 -14.90 -5.21
CA HIS A 65 -10.59 -14.85 -3.86
C HIS A 65 -9.20 -14.21 -3.84
N VAL A 66 -8.91 -13.53 -2.74
CA VAL A 66 -7.58 -13.02 -2.42
C VAL A 66 -7.19 -13.57 -1.06
N LEU A 67 -6.17 -14.41 -1.03
CA LEU A 67 -5.67 -15.01 0.20
C LEU A 67 -4.34 -14.35 0.60
N PHE A 68 -4.22 -13.95 1.84
CA PHE A 68 -3.00 -13.42 2.44
C PHE A 68 -2.59 -14.32 3.62
N HIS A 69 -1.41 -14.95 3.54
CA HIS A 69 -0.99 -16.01 4.47
C HIS A 69 -2.09 -17.06 4.68
N GLU A 70 -2.62 -17.60 3.59
CA GLU A 70 -3.71 -18.61 3.57
C GLU A 70 -5.07 -18.10 4.08
N GLN A 71 -5.17 -16.89 4.61
CA GLN A 71 -6.41 -16.31 5.07
C GLN A 71 -7.11 -15.55 3.93
N ASP A 72 -8.33 -15.97 3.61
CA ASP A 72 -9.12 -15.34 2.54
C ASP A 72 -9.64 -13.97 2.98
N LEU A 73 -9.13 -12.91 2.35
CA LEU A 73 -9.54 -11.54 2.60
C LEU A 73 -10.98 -11.26 2.14
N THR A 74 -11.49 -12.04 1.19
CA THR A 74 -12.84 -11.85 0.61
C THR A 74 -13.94 -12.47 1.48
N ASP A 75 -13.57 -13.25 2.50
CA ASP A 75 -14.52 -13.80 3.46
C ASP A 75 -15.04 -12.68 4.39
N LYS A 76 -16.37 -12.56 4.48
CA LYS A 76 -17.05 -11.54 5.30
C LYS A 76 -16.80 -11.67 6.79
N SER A 77 -16.34 -12.82 7.26
CA SER A 77 -16.01 -13.07 8.67
C SER A 77 -14.64 -12.51 9.08
N VAL A 78 -13.81 -12.16 8.10
CA VAL A 78 -12.44 -11.69 8.32
C VAL A 78 -12.42 -10.20 8.60
N ASN A 79 -11.68 -9.80 9.64
CA ASN A 79 -11.40 -8.39 9.91
C ASN A 79 -10.33 -7.87 8.93
N VAL A 80 -10.80 -7.31 7.81
CA VAL A 80 -9.95 -6.83 6.72
C VAL A 80 -9.01 -5.71 7.19
N ASP A 81 -9.42 -4.91 8.18
CA ASP A 81 -8.61 -3.77 8.64
C ASP A 81 -7.34 -4.24 9.36
N GLU A 82 -7.41 -5.32 10.16
CA GLU A 82 -6.23 -5.95 10.78
C GLU A 82 -5.26 -6.51 9.74
N LEU A 83 -5.76 -7.00 8.61
CA LEU A 83 -4.91 -7.52 7.53
C LEU A 83 -4.30 -6.39 6.69
N ARG A 84 -5.05 -5.30 6.47
CA ARG A 84 -4.53 -4.09 5.79
C ARG A 84 -3.37 -3.44 6.55
N GLU A 85 -3.31 -3.55 7.86
CA GLU A 85 -2.14 -3.10 8.65
C GLU A 85 -0.84 -3.80 8.22
N LYS A 86 -0.94 -5.02 7.68
CA LYS A 86 0.20 -5.84 7.24
C LYS A 86 0.50 -5.69 5.75
N ILE A 87 -0.40 -5.08 4.97
CA ILE A 87 -0.28 -4.91 3.51
C ILE A 87 -0.13 -3.42 3.20
N GLY A 88 1.10 -2.94 3.11
CA GLY A 88 1.38 -1.57 2.71
C GLY A 88 1.04 -1.30 1.24
N MET A 89 0.49 -0.12 0.93
CA MET A 89 0.24 0.33 -0.44
C MET A 89 0.77 1.73 -0.65
N VAL A 90 1.53 1.92 -1.73
CA VAL A 90 1.98 3.24 -2.18
C VAL A 90 1.11 3.66 -3.36
N PHE A 91 0.44 4.81 -3.22
CA PHE A 91 -0.43 5.36 -4.25
C PHE A 91 0.34 6.29 -5.19
N GLN A 92 -0.17 6.43 -6.42
CA GLN A 92 0.37 7.36 -7.40
C GLN A 92 0.26 8.83 -6.93
N HIS A 93 -0.81 9.17 -6.21
CA HIS A 93 -0.94 10.43 -5.49
C HIS A 93 -0.59 10.19 -4.02
N PHE A 94 0.05 11.15 -3.39
CA PHE A 94 0.61 11.00 -2.03
C PHE A 94 -0.43 10.70 -0.95
N ASN A 95 -1.72 10.94 -1.20
CA ASN A 95 -2.84 10.70 -0.28
C ASN A 95 -2.60 11.21 1.16
N LEU A 96 -1.87 12.32 1.26
CA LEU A 96 -1.64 12.98 2.53
C LEU A 96 -2.84 13.83 2.91
N PHE A 97 -3.13 13.90 4.19
CA PHE A 97 -4.12 14.84 4.73
C PHE A 97 -3.62 16.27 4.57
N PRO A 98 -4.25 17.09 3.74
CA PRO A 98 -3.73 18.43 3.40
C PRO A 98 -3.78 19.42 4.56
N ASN A 99 -4.60 19.16 5.56
CA ASN A 99 -4.78 19.95 6.78
C ASN A 99 -3.85 19.54 7.93
N MET A 100 -2.92 18.61 7.69
CA MET A 100 -1.95 18.14 8.66
C MET A 100 -0.53 18.36 8.13
N THR A 101 0.43 18.61 9.05
CA THR A 101 1.84 18.66 8.71
C THR A 101 2.35 17.29 8.26
N ILE A 102 3.51 17.23 7.62
CA ILE A 102 4.14 15.99 7.18
C ILE A 102 4.40 15.07 8.38
N ARG A 103 4.96 15.60 9.47
CA ARG A 103 5.13 14.87 10.74
C ARG A 103 3.80 14.26 11.19
N ARG A 104 2.73 15.06 11.22
CA ARG A 104 1.42 14.57 11.66
C ARG A 104 0.83 13.50 10.74
N ASN A 105 1.05 13.59 9.43
CA ASN A 105 0.67 12.56 8.48
C ASN A 105 1.38 11.23 8.76
N ILE A 106 2.69 11.27 9.08
CA ILE A 106 3.49 10.08 9.40
C ILE A 106 3.05 9.48 10.75
N THR A 107 2.82 10.32 11.76
CA THR A 107 2.56 9.86 13.14
C THR A 107 1.10 9.49 13.41
N LEU A 108 0.18 9.83 12.51
CA LEU A 108 -1.26 9.67 12.73
C LEU A 108 -1.64 8.19 12.94
N ALA A 109 -1.25 7.31 12.01
CA ALA A 109 -1.62 5.90 12.08
C ALA A 109 -1.01 5.19 13.30
N PRO A 110 0.32 5.22 13.53
CA PRO A 110 0.91 4.50 14.66
C PRO A 110 0.41 4.99 16.02
N THR A 111 0.07 6.28 16.16
CA THR A 111 -0.50 6.80 17.41
C THR A 111 -1.98 6.46 17.57
N LYS A 112 -2.77 6.52 16.49
CA LYS A 112 -4.19 6.16 16.53
C LYS A 112 -4.43 4.69 16.80
N LEU A 113 -3.59 3.82 16.26
CA LEU A 113 -3.65 2.37 16.46
C LEU A 113 -3.02 1.93 17.79
N GLY A 114 -2.46 2.86 18.58
CA GLY A 114 -1.82 2.54 19.85
C GLY A 114 -0.50 1.75 19.72
N LEU A 115 0.10 1.74 18.53
CA LEU A 115 1.35 1.02 18.25
C LEU A 115 2.58 1.74 18.84
N MET A 116 2.49 3.07 18.98
CA MET A 116 3.55 3.92 19.50
C MET A 116 2.96 5.05 20.35
N SER A 117 3.69 5.47 21.37
CA SER A 117 3.42 6.74 22.04
C SER A 117 3.66 7.90 21.08
N LYS A 118 3.15 9.09 21.43
CA LYS A 118 3.34 10.28 20.60
C LYS A 118 4.83 10.62 20.43
N GLU A 119 5.60 10.54 21.51
CA GLU A 119 7.01 10.85 21.55
C GLU A 119 7.83 9.87 20.68
N GLU A 120 7.53 8.58 20.75
CA GLU A 120 8.16 7.56 19.91
C GLU A 120 7.83 7.75 18.43
N ALA A 121 6.57 8.05 18.12
CA ALA A 121 6.12 8.30 16.75
C ALA A 121 6.77 9.55 16.16
N ASP A 122 6.89 10.64 16.93
CA ASP A 122 7.54 11.88 16.49
C ASP A 122 9.05 11.64 16.22
N LYS A 123 9.74 10.93 17.11
CA LYS A 123 11.14 10.53 16.90
C LYS A 123 11.31 9.66 15.65
N LYS A 124 10.40 8.71 15.46
CA LYS A 124 10.42 7.84 14.28
C LYS A 124 10.15 8.60 12.99
N ALA A 125 9.25 9.59 13.02
CA ALA A 125 9.00 10.48 11.89
C ALA A 125 10.25 11.27 11.50
N ASP A 126 10.99 11.81 12.48
CA ASP A 126 12.23 12.54 12.23
C ASP A 126 13.31 11.64 11.61
N GLU A 127 13.46 10.42 12.10
CA GLU A 127 14.37 9.43 11.52
C GLU A 127 14.03 9.11 10.06
N LEU A 128 12.74 8.91 9.76
CA LEU A 128 12.28 8.60 8.41
C LEU A 128 12.47 9.78 7.45
N LEU A 129 12.16 10.99 7.91
CA LEU A 129 12.36 12.21 7.13
C LEU A 129 13.85 12.46 6.84
N ALA A 130 14.72 12.19 7.81
CA ALA A 130 16.15 12.29 7.60
C ALA A 130 16.66 11.31 6.53
N ARG A 131 16.15 10.07 6.53
CA ARG A 131 16.52 9.04 5.54
C ARG A 131 16.17 9.43 4.10
N VAL A 132 15.12 10.23 3.91
CA VAL A 132 14.69 10.71 2.58
C VAL A 132 15.13 12.16 2.30
N GLY A 133 15.95 12.76 3.17
CA GLY A 133 16.49 14.11 2.98
C GLY A 133 15.46 15.23 3.16
N LEU A 134 14.40 14.99 3.94
CA LEU A 134 13.29 15.92 4.17
C LEU A 134 13.18 16.37 5.63
N SER A 135 14.27 16.37 6.40
CA SER A 135 14.26 16.75 7.82
C SER A 135 13.70 18.14 8.07
N ASP A 136 13.96 19.10 7.16
CA ASP A 136 13.51 20.49 7.23
C ASP A 136 12.03 20.67 6.87
N LYS A 137 11.35 19.61 6.42
CA LYS A 137 9.96 19.62 5.96
C LYS A 137 8.98 19.00 6.96
N ALA A 138 9.45 18.59 8.14
CA ALA A 138 8.62 17.91 9.12
C ALA A 138 7.33 18.70 9.46
N ASP A 139 7.45 20.00 9.64
CA ASP A 139 6.35 20.88 10.02
C ASP A 139 5.68 21.59 8.83
N ALA A 140 6.12 21.30 7.60
CA ALA A 140 5.49 21.79 6.37
C ALA A 140 4.17 21.06 6.11
N TYR A 141 3.27 21.68 5.34
CA TYR A 141 2.03 21.08 4.86
C TYR A 141 2.24 20.46 3.47
N PRO A 142 1.45 19.42 3.09
CA PRO A 142 1.61 18.73 1.81
C PRO A 142 1.63 19.63 0.57
N ASN A 143 0.82 20.68 0.56
CA ASN A 143 0.77 21.65 -0.54
C ASN A 143 2.07 22.45 -0.72
N GLN A 144 2.93 22.50 0.29
CA GLN A 144 4.24 23.15 0.24
C GLN A 144 5.34 22.25 -0.32
N LEU A 145 5.06 20.93 -0.46
CA LEU A 145 6.02 19.93 -0.96
C LEU A 145 5.87 19.62 -2.45
N SER A 146 4.76 19.97 -3.07
CA SER A 146 4.44 19.57 -4.45
C SER A 146 5.47 19.98 -5.49
N CYS A 147 6.20 21.07 -5.25
CA CYS A 147 7.27 21.54 -6.15
C CYS A 147 8.60 20.82 -5.95
N LEU A 148 8.86 20.24 -4.77
CA LEU A 148 10.18 19.71 -4.40
C LEU A 148 10.29 18.19 -4.69
N LEU A 149 9.17 17.46 -4.66
CA LEU A 149 9.16 16.03 -4.92
C LEU A 149 9.37 15.67 -6.39
N TYR A 150 9.09 16.61 -7.31
CA TYR A 150 9.39 16.42 -8.74
C TYR A 150 10.86 16.68 -9.10
N THR A 151 11.64 17.25 -8.18
CA THR A 151 13.06 17.56 -8.40
C THR A 151 14.01 16.68 -7.60
N SER A 152 13.49 15.73 -6.83
CA SER A 152 14.35 14.75 -6.15
C SER A 152 14.99 13.83 -7.19
N PRO A 153 16.33 13.73 -7.25
CA PRO A 153 16.99 12.81 -8.17
C PRO A 153 16.51 11.39 -7.90
N SER A 154 16.31 10.64 -8.98
CA SER A 154 16.00 9.22 -8.91
C SER A 154 17.10 8.52 -8.11
N PRO A 155 16.79 7.56 -7.21
CA PRO A 155 17.82 6.81 -6.47
C PRO A 155 18.69 5.91 -7.37
N ARG A 156 18.74 6.17 -8.67
CA ARG A 156 19.54 5.45 -9.68
C ARG A 156 20.65 6.29 -10.31
N ASP A 157 20.85 7.54 -9.86
CA ASP A 157 21.97 8.38 -10.28
C ASP A 157 23.08 8.40 -9.22
#